data_189a8bbf3abbe500a796e8e5a0b3ce26
#
_entry.id   189a8bbf3abbe500a796e8e5a0b3ce26
#
_cell.length_a   1.000
_cell.length_b   1.000
_cell.length_c   1.000
_cell.angle_alpha   90.00
_cell.angle_beta   90.00
_cell.angle_gamma   90.00
#
_symmetry.space_group_name_H-M   'P 1'
#
loop_
_entity.id
_entity.type
_entity.pdbx_description
1 polymer ?
#
loop_
_entity_poly.entity_id
_entity_poly.type
_entity_poly.pdbx_seq_one_letter_code
_entity_poly.pdbx_strand_id
1 'polypeptide(L)'
;MQCPYCTGDSSVTETRVTADGLRRRRACTVCKRRFTTYETIGAPSLKVAKRDGTLEPFDGDKLYAALQRIAAHRDTITDDDLRRLARDIEATLVDSGRKSVAWSDIVALALTRLENIDPVSATRLAANYTDESGAVRLDGSAPDRPTQQLGLPLDEE
;
A
#
# COMPACT_ATOMS: atom_id res chain seq x y z
N MET A 1 16.59 -7.19 -22.42
CA MET A 1 15.66 -6.05 -22.11
C MET A 1 15.93 -4.95 -23.11
N GLN A 2 14.87 -4.44 -23.73
CA GLN A 2 14.98 -3.42 -24.79
C GLN A 2 15.31 -2.03 -24.22
N CYS A 3 16.03 -1.25 -25.00
CA CYS A 3 16.38 0.13 -24.68
C CYS A 3 15.14 1.04 -24.75
N PRO A 4 14.86 1.88 -23.74
CA PRO A 4 13.68 2.77 -23.76
C PRO A 4 13.81 3.91 -24.80
N TYR A 5 14.99 4.13 -25.37
CA TYR A 5 15.23 5.22 -26.32
C TYR A 5 15.21 4.80 -27.80
N CYS A 6 15.55 3.54 -28.11
CA CYS A 6 15.64 3.08 -29.50
C CYS A 6 15.19 1.64 -29.70
N THR A 7 14.59 1.02 -28.68
CA THR A 7 14.11 -0.38 -28.68
C THR A 7 15.18 -1.45 -28.97
N GLY A 8 16.44 -1.07 -29.21
CA GLY A 8 17.54 -1.99 -29.39
C GLY A 8 17.92 -2.76 -28.13
N ASP A 9 18.70 -3.83 -28.27
CA ASP A 9 19.11 -4.63 -27.12
C ASP A 9 20.06 -3.89 -26.16
N SER A 10 20.03 -4.27 -24.90
CA SER A 10 20.90 -3.72 -23.87
C SER A 10 21.63 -4.80 -23.08
N SER A 11 22.84 -4.49 -22.65
CA SER A 11 23.65 -5.32 -21.75
C SER A 11 23.68 -4.70 -20.35
N VAL A 12 23.81 -5.55 -19.32
CA VAL A 12 24.02 -5.11 -17.94
C VAL A 12 25.50 -4.78 -17.76
N THR A 13 25.79 -3.56 -17.29
CA THR A 13 27.16 -3.12 -17.02
C THR A 13 27.50 -3.17 -15.51
N GLU A 14 26.51 -3.09 -14.67
CA GLU A 14 26.67 -3.11 -13.21
C GLU A 14 25.39 -3.63 -12.53
N THR A 15 25.53 -4.43 -11.47
CA THR A 15 24.44 -4.86 -10.61
C THR A 15 24.78 -4.52 -9.17
N ARG A 16 23.83 -3.92 -8.45
CA ARG A 16 23.91 -3.67 -7.00
C ARG A 16 22.66 -4.16 -6.32
N VAL A 17 22.85 -4.80 -5.15
CA VAL A 17 21.75 -5.12 -4.25
C VAL A 17 21.34 -3.83 -3.52
N THR A 18 20.04 -3.57 -3.46
CA THR A 18 19.44 -2.47 -2.68
C THR A 18 18.46 -3.05 -1.69
N ALA A 19 17.98 -2.25 -0.75
CA ALA A 19 16.99 -2.69 0.23
C ALA A 19 15.68 -3.22 -0.43
N ASP A 20 15.35 -2.70 -1.62
CA ASP A 20 14.11 -3.00 -2.34
C ASP A 20 14.28 -3.94 -3.54
N GLY A 21 15.48 -4.57 -3.70
CA GLY A 21 15.74 -5.50 -4.79
C GLY A 21 17.10 -5.28 -5.48
N LEU A 22 17.15 -5.48 -6.79
CA LEU A 22 18.38 -5.34 -7.59
C LEU A 22 18.30 -4.08 -8.47
N ARG A 23 19.28 -3.20 -8.31
CA ARG A 23 19.50 -2.08 -9.22
C ARG A 23 20.50 -2.50 -10.28
N ARG A 24 20.12 -2.43 -11.57
CA ARG A 24 21.03 -2.74 -12.69
C ARG A 24 21.26 -1.52 -13.56
N ARG A 25 22.53 -1.17 -13.80
CA ARG A 25 22.91 -0.25 -14.85
C ARG A 25 23.02 -1.00 -16.17
N ARG A 26 22.44 -0.44 -17.21
CA ARG A 26 22.42 -1.03 -18.55
C ARG A 26 22.98 -0.04 -19.59
N ALA A 27 23.61 -0.58 -20.62
CA ALA A 27 24.04 0.17 -21.79
C ALA A 27 23.38 -0.42 -23.04
N CYS A 28 22.80 0.43 -23.88
CA CYS A 28 22.25 0.00 -25.15
C CYS A 28 23.38 -0.37 -26.10
N THR A 29 23.26 -1.52 -26.77
CA THR A 29 24.25 -1.97 -27.77
C THR A 29 24.19 -1.17 -29.08
N VAL A 30 23.03 -0.55 -29.37
CA VAL A 30 22.77 0.23 -30.58
C VAL A 30 23.07 1.71 -30.35
N CYS A 31 22.29 2.41 -29.54
CA CYS A 31 22.41 3.87 -29.34
C CYS A 31 23.42 4.27 -28.26
N LYS A 32 24.06 3.31 -27.59
CA LYS A 32 25.09 3.51 -26.54
C LYS A 32 24.58 4.26 -25.27
N ARG A 33 23.34 4.68 -25.22
CA ARG A 33 22.76 5.35 -24.03
C ARG A 33 22.72 4.40 -22.86
N ARG A 34 22.91 4.98 -21.67
CA ARG A 34 22.83 4.25 -20.39
C ARG A 34 21.49 4.54 -19.71
N PHE A 35 20.94 3.52 -19.07
CA PHE A 35 19.73 3.63 -18.26
C PHE A 35 19.81 2.66 -17.07
N THR A 36 18.99 2.90 -16.08
CA THR A 36 18.94 2.08 -14.87
C THR A 36 17.60 1.34 -14.83
N THR A 37 17.63 0.07 -14.44
CA THR A 37 16.45 -0.72 -14.15
C THR A 37 16.50 -1.19 -12.71
N TYR A 38 15.32 -1.32 -12.11
CA TYR A 38 15.14 -1.90 -10.79
C TYR A 38 14.37 -3.21 -10.98
N GLU A 39 14.88 -4.27 -10.39
CA GLU A 39 14.19 -5.55 -10.30
C GLU A 39 13.75 -5.71 -8.86
N THR A 40 12.47 -5.64 -8.66
CA THR A 40 11.81 -5.95 -7.38
C THR A 40 11.21 -7.35 -7.46
N ILE A 41 11.18 -8.05 -6.33
CA ILE A 41 10.45 -9.31 -6.25
C ILE A 41 8.97 -8.93 -6.31
N GLY A 42 8.35 -9.13 -7.47
CA GLY A 42 6.91 -8.95 -7.59
C GLY A 42 6.17 -10.00 -6.79
N ALA A 43 5.18 -9.59 -6.01
CA ALA A 43 4.25 -10.56 -5.45
C ALA A 43 3.61 -11.36 -6.58
N PRO A 44 3.76 -12.69 -6.63
CA PRO A 44 3.28 -13.47 -7.75
C PRO A 44 1.76 -13.37 -7.82
N SER A 45 1.24 -12.60 -8.75
CA SER A 45 -0.18 -12.56 -9.16
C SER A 45 -1.23 -12.48 -8.03
N LEU A 46 -0.86 -12.01 -6.83
CA LEU A 46 -1.80 -11.81 -5.73
C LEU A 46 -2.85 -10.78 -6.15
N LYS A 47 -4.11 -11.14 -6.02
CA LYS A 47 -5.24 -10.25 -6.31
C LYS A 47 -5.97 -9.89 -5.03
N VAL A 48 -6.55 -8.71 -5.01
CA VAL A 48 -7.43 -8.24 -3.93
C VAL A 48 -8.86 -8.24 -4.41
N ALA A 49 -9.71 -8.95 -3.69
CA ALA A 49 -11.16 -8.85 -3.87
C ALA A 49 -11.65 -7.60 -3.12
N LYS A 50 -12.16 -6.62 -3.87
CA LYS A 50 -12.75 -5.40 -3.33
C LYS A 50 -14.15 -5.64 -2.75
N ARG A 51 -14.69 -4.61 -2.09
CA ARG A 51 -16.05 -4.65 -1.53
C ARG A 51 -17.14 -4.92 -2.56
N ASP A 52 -16.96 -4.40 -3.77
CA ASP A 52 -17.87 -4.59 -4.90
C ASP A 52 -17.69 -5.95 -5.62
N GLY A 53 -16.79 -6.82 -5.10
CA GLY A 53 -16.48 -8.11 -5.70
C GLY A 53 -15.49 -8.06 -6.86
N THR A 54 -15.02 -6.87 -7.27
CA THR A 54 -14.00 -6.75 -8.32
C THR A 54 -12.65 -7.24 -7.83
N LEU A 55 -11.89 -7.87 -8.74
CA LEU A 55 -10.53 -8.33 -8.47
C LEU A 55 -9.52 -7.38 -9.12
N GLU A 56 -8.62 -6.82 -8.32
CA GLU A 56 -7.49 -6.05 -8.82
C GLU A 56 -6.16 -6.65 -8.35
N PRO A 57 -5.05 -6.41 -9.06
CA PRO A 57 -3.73 -6.78 -8.56
C PRO A 57 -3.46 -6.12 -7.20
N PHE A 58 -2.80 -6.87 -6.30
CA PHE A 58 -2.29 -6.28 -5.06
C PHE A 58 -1.23 -5.22 -5.39
N ASP A 59 -1.30 -4.11 -4.71
CA ASP A 59 -0.42 -2.96 -4.90
C ASP A 59 0.09 -2.48 -3.52
N GLY A 60 1.36 -2.76 -3.23
CA GLY A 60 2.01 -2.38 -1.97
C GLY A 60 2.07 -0.88 -1.77
N ASP A 61 2.22 -0.09 -2.85
CA ASP A 61 2.25 1.37 -2.77
C ASP A 61 0.88 1.94 -2.39
N LYS A 62 -0.20 1.33 -2.87
CA LYS A 62 -1.57 1.70 -2.43
C LYS A 62 -1.78 1.40 -0.95
N LEU A 63 -1.31 0.25 -0.47
CA LEU A 63 -1.38 -0.10 0.95
C LEU A 63 -0.59 0.90 1.78
N TYR A 64 0.65 1.19 1.40
CA TYR A 64 1.49 2.17 2.08
C TYR A 64 0.83 3.56 2.12
N ALA A 65 0.30 4.05 1.00
CA ALA A 65 -0.40 5.34 0.95
C ALA A 65 -1.67 5.36 1.84
N ALA A 66 -2.36 4.24 1.99
CA ALA A 66 -3.48 4.12 2.91
C ALA A 66 -3.03 4.20 4.37
N LEU A 67 -1.95 3.51 4.73
CA LEU A 67 -1.35 3.57 6.07
C LEU A 67 -0.86 4.99 6.40
N GLN A 68 -0.22 5.70 5.47
CA GLN A 68 0.19 7.09 5.65
C GLN A 68 -1.00 8.01 5.98
N ARG A 69 -2.13 7.85 5.30
CA ARG A 69 -3.34 8.65 5.59
C ARG A 69 -3.90 8.39 6.99
N ILE A 70 -3.87 7.13 7.44
CA ILE A 70 -4.34 6.75 8.78
C ILE A 70 -3.39 7.31 9.85
N ALA A 71 -2.08 7.25 9.62
CA ALA A 71 -1.05 7.74 10.53
C ALA A 71 -0.78 9.25 10.39
N ALA A 72 -1.55 9.98 9.59
CA ALA A 72 -1.34 11.41 9.39
C ALA A 72 -1.35 12.17 10.72
N HIS A 73 -0.40 13.10 10.88
CA HIS A 73 -0.19 13.90 12.10
C HIS A 73 0.14 13.07 13.36
N ARG A 74 0.86 11.95 13.18
CA ARG A 74 1.37 11.12 14.27
C ARG A 74 2.89 11.15 14.28
N ASP A 75 3.48 11.65 15.36
CA ASP A 75 4.94 11.67 15.55
C ASP A 75 5.49 10.35 16.14
N THR A 76 4.58 9.47 16.59
CA THR A 76 4.92 8.19 17.22
C THR A 76 5.23 7.08 16.23
N ILE A 77 4.89 7.25 14.96
CA ILE A 77 5.14 6.28 13.89
C ILE A 77 5.85 6.98 12.73
N THR A 78 6.98 6.45 12.32
CA THR A 78 7.78 7.01 11.25
C THR A 78 7.35 6.50 9.87
N ASP A 79 7.77 7.20 8.82
CA ASP A 79 7.55 6.76 7.43
C ASP A 79 8.21 5.39 7.16
N ASP A 80 9.38 5.14 7.74
CA ASP A 80 10.06 3.85 7.65
C ASP A 80 9.28 2.71 8.33
N ASP A 81 8.61 2.98 9.44
CA ASP A 81 7.76 2.01 10.12
C ASP A 81 6.56 1.65 9.26
N LEU A 82 5.94 2.65 8.62
CA LEU A 82 4.82 2.42 7.70
C LEU A 82 5.23 1.62 6.46
N ARG A 83 6.43 1.87 5.91
CA ARG A 83 6.99 1.08 4.81
C ARG A 83 7.29 -0.35 5.22
N ARG A 84 7.84 -0.56 6.41
CA ARG A 84 8.09 -1.90 6.97
C ARG A 84 6.78 -2.63 7.17
N LEU A 85 5.77 -1.96 7.74
CA LEU A 85 4.45 -2.52 7.97
C LEU A 85 3.79 -2.97 6.66
N ALA A 86 3.82 -2.13 5.62
CA ALA A 86 3.26 -2.47 4.32
C ALA A 86 3.93 -3.71 3.71
N ARG A 87 5.27 -3.78 3.75
CA ARG A 87 6.05 -4.94 3.27
C ARG A 87 5.80 -6.21 4.06
N ASP A 88 5.65 -6.10 5.38
CA ASP A 88 5.38 -7.24 6.25
C ASP A 88 3.98 -7.80 6.02
N ILE A 89 2.98 -6.95 5.79
CA ILE A 89 1.63 -7.37 5.38
C ILE A 89 1.71 -8.08 4.01
N GLU A 90 2.37 -7.49 3.03
CA GLU A 90 2.56 -8.08 1.71
C GLU A 90 3.21 -9.46 1.79
N ALA A 91 4.32 -9.58 2.54
CA ALA A 91 5.01 -10.85 2.75
C ALA A 91 4.08 -11.91 3.36
N THR A 92 3.31 -11.54 4.40
CA THR A 92 2.35 -12.44 5.03
C THR A 92 1.28 -12.94 4.05
N LEU A 93 0.78 -12.03 3.21
CA LEU A 93 -0.22 -12.39 2.20
C LEU A 93 0.34 -13.30 1.12
N VAL A 94 1.57 -13.03 0.66
CA VAL A 94 2.29 -13.88 -0.32
C VAL A 94 2.59 -15.26 0.25
N ASP A 95 3.08 -15.32 1.49
CA ASP A 95 3.41 -16.59 2.18
C ASP A 95 2.17 -17.45 2.45
N SER A 96 0.98 -16.84 2.49
CA SER A 96 -0.28 -17.59 2.59
C SER A 96 -0.54 -18.50 1.38
N GLY A 97 0.16 -18.31 0.26
CA GLY A 97 0.00 -19.08 -0.98
C GLY A 97 -1.33 -18.84 -1.71
N ARG A 98 -2.15 -17.92 -1.24
CA ARG A 98 -3.44 -17.58 -1.85
C ARG A 98 -3.23 -16.78 -3.14
N LYS A 99 -4.02 -17.09 -4.17
CA LYS A 99 -4.04 -16.30 -5.42
C LYS A 99 -4.86 -15.02 -5.29
N SER A 100 -5.79 -14.99 -4.35
CA SER A 100 -6.59 -13.82 -4.03
C SER A 100 -6.86 -13.74 -2.54
N VAL A 101 -6.94 -12.51 -2.02
CA VAL A 101 -7.24 -12.18 -0.62
C VAL A 101 -8.36 -11.17 -0.60
N ALA A 102 -9.20 -11.21 0.42
CA ALA A 102 -10.21 -10.17 0.60
C ALA A 102 -9.55 -8.88 1.10
N TRP A 103 -10.08 -7.73 0.73
CA TRP A 103 -9.64 -6.45 1.30
C TRP A 103 -9.75 -6.44 2.82
N SER A 104 -10.76 -7.16 3.38
CA SER A 104 -10.97 -7.31 4.83
C SER A 104 -9.81 -8.04 5.52
N ASP A 105 -9.20 -9.04 4.87
CA ASP A 105 -8.03 -9.73 5.40
C ASP A 105 -6.84 -8.76 5.55
N ILE A 106 -6.68 -7.86 4.58
CA ILE A 106 -5.63 -6.82 4.61
C ILE A 106 -5.88 -5.84 5.76
N VAL A 107 -7.13 -5.40 5.95
CA VAL A 107 -7.50 -4.50 7.06
C VAL A 107 -7.28 -5.17 8.40
N ALA A 108 -7.68 -6.43 8.56
CA ALA A 108 -7.49 -7.18 9.81
C ALA A 108 -6.00 -7.32 10.15
N LEU A 109 -5.15 -7.66 9.17
CA LEU A 109 -3.71 -7.71 9.36
C LEU A 109 -3.12 -6.34 9.74
N ALA A 110 -3.56 -5.27 9.07
CA ALA A 110 -3.10 -3.91 9.36
C ALA A 110 -3.51 -3.47 10.79
N LEU A 111 -4.75 -3.77 11.21
CA LEU A 111 -5.22 -3.48 12.57
C LEU A 111 -4.35 -4.16 13.62
N THR A 112 -4.21 -5.48 13.53
CA THR A 112 -3.43 -6.25 14.50
C THR A 112 -1.98 -5.76 14.64
N ARG A 113 -1.37 -5.31 13.55
CA ARG A 113 0.01 -4.81 13.59
C ARG A 113 0.12 -3.38 14.06
N LEU A 114 -0.82 -2.50 13.66
CA LEU A 114 -0.87 -1.11 14.12
C LEU A 114 -1.14 -1.02 15.62
N GLU A 115 -1.93 -1.91 16.19
CA GLU A 115 -2.18 -1.96 17.65
C GLU A 115 -0.87 -2.03 18.46
N ASN A 116 0.14 -2.72 17.95
CA ASN A 116 1.44 -2.87 18.60
C ASN A 116 2.40 -1.69 18.34
N ILE A 117 2.18 -0.89 17.28
CA ILE A 117 3.07 0.18 16.86
C ILE A 117 2.51 1.54 17.28
N ASP A 118 1.27 1.83 16.90
CA ASP A 118 0.57 3.07 17.21
C ASP A 118 -0.94 2.80 17.40
N PRO A 119 -1.40 2.57 18.62
CA PRO A 119 -2.81 2.26 18.92
C PRO A 119 -3.81 3.32 18.44
N VAL A 120 -3.37 4.58 18.32
CA VAL A 120 -4.23 5.67 17.81
C VAL A 120 -4.50 5.48 16.33
N SER A 121 -3.48 5.14 15.54
CA SER A 121 -3.66 4.80 14.11
C SER A 121 -4.51 3.55 13.95
N ALA A 122 -4.34 2.54 14.81
CA ALA A 122 -5.22 1.36 14.82
C ALA A 122 -6.68 1.74 15.06
N THR A 123 -6.95 2.58 16.06
CA THR A 123 -8.32 3.07 16.35
C THR A 123 -8.91 3.84 15.16
N ARG A 124 -8.12 4.69 14.48
CA ARG A 124 -8.57 5.40 13.27
C ARG A 124 -8.88 4.44 12.13
N LEU A 125 -8.06 3.42 11.96
CA LEU A 125 -8.30 2.38 10.96
C LEU A 125 -9.59 1.62 11.29
N ALA A 126 -9.75 1.18 12.54
CA ALA A 126 -10.95 0.50 13.02
C ALA A 126 -12.21 1.34 12.76
N ALA A 127 -12.22 2.62 13.14
CA ALA A 127 -13.35 3.51 12.94
C ALA A 127 -13.81 3.63 11.48
N ASN A 128 -12.87 3.45 10.52
CA ASN A 128 -13.18 3.52 9.09
C ASN A 128 -13.66 2.19 8.50
N TYR A 129 -13.33 1.07 9.12
CA TYR A 129 -13.48 -0.26 8.50
C TYR A 129 -14.15 -1.31 9.38
N THR A 130 -14.43 -1.02 10.66
CA THR A 130 -15.12 -1.95 11.55
C THR A 130 -16.55 -1.47 11.87
N ASP A 131 -17.40 -2.39 12.26
CA ASP A 131 -18.71 -2.12 12.80
C ASP A 131 -18.65 -1.91 14.33
N GLU A 132 -19.83 -1.73 14.97
CA GLU A 132 -19.93 -1.53 16.41
C GLU A 132 -19.45 -2.75 17.23
N SER A 133 -19.42 -3.94 16.64
CA SER A 133 -18.90 -5.16 17.27
C SER A 133 -17.38 -5.30 17.15
N GLY A 134 -16.72 -4.40 16.40
CA GLY A 134 -15.29 -4.47 16.09
C GLY A 134 -14.95 -5.40 14.91
N ALA A 135 -15.95 -5.99 14.25
CA ALA A 135 -15.73 -6.80 13.06
C ALA A 135 -15.54 -5.92 11.83
N VAL A 136 -14.66 -6.36 10.89
CA VAL A 136 -14.45 -5.63 9.64
C VAL A 136 -15.73 -5.63 8.81
N ARG A 137 -16.23 -4.45 8.47
CA ARG A 137 -17.45 -4.30 7.65
C ARG A 137 -17.24 -4.87 6.26
N LEU A 138 -18.06 -5.83 5.90
CA LEU A 138 -18.01 -6.49 4.59
C LEU A 138 -18.93 -5.81 3.56
N ASP A 139 -19.91 -5.03 4.02
CA ASP A 139 -21.04 -4.48 3.24
C ASP A 139 -20.73 -3.18 2.46
N GLY A 140 -19.51 -2.66 2.57
CA GLY A 140 -19.13 -1.46 1.78
C GLY A 140 -19.74 -0.14 2.24
N SER A 141 -20.57 -0.12 3.27
CA SER A 141 -21.11 1.13 3.82
C SER A 141 -19.99 1.93 4.46
N ALA A 142 -19.66 3.09 3.86
CA ALA A 142 -18.86 4.09 4.57
C ALA A 142 -19.63 4.51 5.83
N PRO A 143 -18.95 4.78 6.96
CA PRO A 143 -19.62 5.39 8.08
C PRO A 143 -20.29 6.68 7.58
N ASP A 144 -21.61 6.79 7.81
CA ASP A 144 -22.33 8.02 7.57
C ASP A 144 -21.58 9.13 8.32
N ARG A 145 -20.88 9.99 7.59
CA ARG A 145 -20.30 11.18 8.20
C ARG A 145 -21.49 12.01 8.62
N PRO A 146 -21.70 12.25 9.93
CA PRO A 146 -22.68 13.23 10.32
C PRO A 146 -22.25 14.54 9.67
N THR A 147 -23.05 14.99 8.73
CA THR A 147 -22.95 16.36 8.19
C THR A 147 -23.36 17.27 9.33
N GLN A 148 -22.44 17.53 10.26
CA GLN A 148 -22.59 18.65 11.16
C GLN A 148 -22.47 19.91 10.30
N GLN A 149 -23.59 20.34 9.78
CA GLN A 149 -23.78 21.73 9.45
C GLN A 149 -23.63 22.49 10.77
N LEU A 150 -22.43 23.01 11.00
CA LEU A 150 -22.22 24.12 11.93
C LEU A 150 -22.98 25.31 11.35
N GLY A 151 -24.27 25.41 11.68
CA GLY A 151 -25.03 26.63 11.56
C GLY A 151 -24.44 27.64 12.53
N LEU A 152 -23.54 28.48 12.05
CA LEU A 152 -23.19 29.69 12.76
C LEU A 152 -24.42 30.57 12.75
N PRO A 153 -24.94 31.02 13.92
CA PRO A 153 -25.96 32.05 13.95
C PRO A 153 -25.32 33.33 13.39
N LEU A 154 -25.90 33.85 12.32
CA LEU A 154 -25.65 35.21 11.90
C LEU A 154 -26.39 36.10 12.91
N ASP A 155 -25.64 36.75 13.79
CA ASP A 155 -26.15 37.83 14.60
C ASP A 155 -26.48 38.98 13.66
N GLU A 156 -27.77 39.30 13.53
CA GLU A 156 -28.28 40.53 12.93
C GLU A 156 -28.13 41.66 13.97
N GLU A 157 -27.38 42.69 13.62
CA GLU A 157 -27.60 44.09 14.07
C GLU A 157 -27.40 45.03 12.88
#